data_bb1f6c470c0f80c5d252d2dbd068ef10
#
_entry.id   bb1f6c470c0f80c5d252d2dbd068ef10
#
_cell.length_a   1.000
_cell.length_b   1.000
_cell.length_c   1.000
_cell.angle_alpha   90.00
_cell.angle_beta   90.00
_cell.angle_gamma   90.00
#
_symmetry.space_group_name_H-M   'P 1'
#
loop_
_entity.id
_entity.type
_entity.pdbx_description
1 polymer ?
#
loop_
_entity_poly.entity_id
_entity_poly.type
_entity_poly.pdbx_seq_one_letter_code
_entity_poly.pdbx_strand_id
1 'polypeptide(L)'
;MDNTFLHEVAITAIIIKDGKYLITRRSPNKKRFPGMWTVPGGRLKASDYQALPKDTKFYWYNVLERVLVREVKEEAGITIKNVEYLTSLATVHKDGSPSIVVSCIADYDGGGVVLQKEEADDYKWVTTEEAKEYPLIDGIFEEFVQIDEWKKTGTKPLWRRAAR
;
A
#
# COMPACT_ATOMS: atom_id res chain seq x y z
N MET A 1 -6.06 11.00 27.18
CA MET A 1 -4.87 10.49 26.46
C MET A 1 -4.24 11.65 25.72
N ASP A 2 -2.95 11.84 25.82
CA ASP A 2 -2.24 12.85 25.04
C ASP A 2 -2.28 12.45 23.56
N ASN A 3 -2.87 13.30 22.72
CA ASN A 3 -3.05 13.02 21.30
C ASN A 3 -1.76 13.25 20.48
N THR A 4 -0.69 13.76 21.08
CA THR A 4 0.59 14.08 20.42
C THR A 4 1.21 12.83 19.74
N PHE A 5 0.96 11.65 20.29
CA PHE A 5 1.51 10.38 19.78
C PHE A 5 0.53 9.57 18.92
N LEU A 6 -0.69 10.07 18.72
CA LEU A 6 -1.70 9.33 17.95
C LEU A 6 -1.53 9.59 16.44
N HIS A 7 -1.39 8.53 15.68
CA HIS A 7 -1.34 8.56 14.22
C HIS A 7 -2.32 7.55 13.65
N GLU A 8 -2.98 7.91 12.56
CA GLU A 8 -3.60 6.91 11.68
C GLU A 8 -2.46 6.09 11.05
N VAL A 9 -2.55 4.77 11.13
CA VAL A 9 -1.57 3.87 10.49
C VAL A 9 -2.22 3.23 9.29
N ALA A 10 -1.62 3.41 8.12
CA ALA A 10 -2.00 2.73 6.89
C ALA A 10 -0.86 1.83 6.40
N ILE A 11 -1.19 0.80 5.66
CA ILE A 11 -0.24 -0.09 5.01
C ILE A 11 -0.65 -0.30 3.56
N THR A 12 0.31 -0.26 2.65
CA THR A 12 0.11 -0.43 1.21
C THR A 12 1.01 -1.52 0.65
N ALA A 13 0.60 -2.15 -0.45
CA ALA A 13 1.38 -3.15 -1.16
C ALA A 13 1.64 -2.74 -2.60
N ILE A 14 2.90 -2.62 -2.98
CA ILE A 14 3.33 -2.64 -4.37
C ILE A 14 3.45 -4.10 -4.77
N ILE A 15 2.44 -4.59 -5.51
CA ILE A 15 2.32 -6.00 -5.87
C ILE A 15 2.99 -6.22 -7.20
N ILE A 16 3.91 -7.20 -7.23
CA ILE A 16 4.77 -7.48 -8.38
C ILE A 16 4.29 -8.77 -9.07
N LYS A 17 4.06 -8.68 -10.38
CA LYS A 17 3.74 -9.79 -11.25
C LYS A 17 4.45 -9.61 -12.60
N ASP A 18 5.28 -10.56 -12.99
CA ASP A 18 5.97 -10.55 -14.30
C ASP A 18 6.69 -9.23 -14.60
N GLY A 19 7.35 -8.64 -13.59
CA GLY A 19 8.06 -7.37 -13.71
C GLY A 19 7.19 -6.12 -13.76
N LYS A 20 5.87 -6.27 -13.56
CA LYS A 20 4.90 -5.16 -13.52
C LYS A 20 4.32 -4.97 -12.11
N TYR A 21 3.84 -3.77 -11.85
CA TYR A 21 3.22 -3.33 -10.62
C TYR A 21 1.70 -3.17 -10.80
N LEU A 22 0.93 -3.64 -9.83
CA LEU A 22 -0.51 -3.40 -9.82
C LEU A 22 -0.80 -1.97 -9.34
N ILE A 23 -1.48 -1.20 -10.17
CA ILE A 23 -2.08 0.08 -9.78
C ILE A 23 -3.60 0.00 -9.90
N THR A 24 -4.30 0.69 -9.00
CA THR A 24 -5.77 0.78 -9.00
C THR A 24 -6.18 2.25 -9.02
N ARG A 25 -7.27 2.56 -9.72
CA ARG A 25 -7.83 3.91 -9.73
C ARG A 25 -8.87 4.02 -8.62
N ARG A 26 -8.64 4.96 -7.70
CA ARG A 26 -9.55 5.22 -6.58
C ARG A 26 -10.92 5.63 -7.09
N SER A 27 -11.96 5.07 -6.48
CA SER A 27 -13.34 5.46 -6.77
C SER A 27 -13.51 7.00 -6.68
N PRO A 28 -14.26 7.63 -7.60
CA PRO A 28 -14.53 9.06 -7.57
C PRO A 28 -15.29 9.51 -6.32
N ASN A 29 -15.91 8.57 -5.59
CA ASN A 29 -16.64 8.83 -4.36
C ASN A 29 -15.75 8.85 -3.10
N LYS A 30 -14.46 8.58 -3.23
CA LYS A 30 -13.52 8.62 -2.09
C LYS A 30 -13.25 10.06 -1.66
N LYS A 31 -13.23 10.30 -0.34
CA LYS A 31 -12.94 11.63 0.21
C LYS A 31 -11.50 12.09 -0.03
N ARG A 32 -10.54 11.15 -0.01
CA ARG A 32 -9.11 11.43 -0.22
C ARG A 32 -8.69 10.92 -1.59
N PHE A 33 -8.08 11.79 -2.41
CA PHE A 33 -7.54 11.47 -3.73
C PHE A 33 -8.54 10.76 -4.67
N PRO A 34 -9.77 11.29 -4.87
CA PRO A 34 -10.73 10.67 -5.78
C PRO A 34 -10.19 10.62 -7.21
N GLY A 35 -10.36 9.50 -7.89
CA GLY A 35 -9.95 9.31 -9.29
C GLY A 35 -8.45 9.20 -9.54
N MET A 36 -7.61 9.35 -8.51
CA MET A 36 -6.16 9.16 -8.65
C MET A 36 -5.79 7.68 -8.62
N TRP A 37 -4.68 7.37 -9.25
CA TRP A 37 -4.12 6.03 -9.25
C TRP A 37 -3.23 5.81 -8.02
N THR A 38 -3.30 4.62 -7.47
CA THR A 38 -2.61 4.21 -6.24
C THR A 38 -2.28 2.72 -6.28
N VAL A 39 -1.70 2.22 -5.21
CA VAL A 39 -1.52 0.79 -4.96
C VAL A 39 -2.52 0.30 -3.90
N PRO A 40 -2.91 -0.98 -3.88
CA PRO A 40 -3.82 -1.52 -2.87
C PRO A 40 -3.28 -1.38 -1.45
N GLY A 41 -4.18 -1.23 -0.50
CA GLY A 41 -3.83 -1.16 0.93
C GLY A 41 -4.98 -0.68 1.78
N GLY A 42 -4.75 -0.61 3.08
CA GLY A 42 -5.79 -0.22 4.02
C GLY A 42 -5.25 0.44 5.27
N ARG A 43 -6.17 0.85 6.13
CA ARG A 43 -5.87 1.47 7.42
C ARG A 43 -6.03 0.44 8.53
N LEU A 44 -5.07 0.41 9.45
CA LEU A 44 -5.13 -0.40 10.64
C LEU A 44 -6.24 0.13 11.58
N LYS A 45 -7.12 -0.75 11.99
CA LYS A 45 -8.13 -0.51 13.02
C LYS A 45 -7.87 -1.42 14.21
N ALA A 46 -8.17 -0.96 15.41
CA ALA A 46 -8.04 -1.79 16.61
C ALA A 46 -8.87 -3.09 16.50
N SER A 47 -10.03 -3.03 15.85
CA SER A 47 -10.87 -4.20 15.57
C SER A 47 -10.20 -5.28 14.71
N ASP A 48 -9.18 -4.94 13.92
CA ASP A 48 -8.49 -5.90 13.05
C ASP A 48 -7.73 -6.98 13.83
N TYR A 49 -7.37 -6.70 15.08
CA TYR A 49 -6.61 -7.63 15.93
C TYR A 49 -7.25 -7.91 17.28
N GLN A 50 -8.04 -6.99 17.87
CA GLN A 50 -8.60 -7.16 19.22
C GLN A 50 -9.49 -8.39 19.38
N ALA A 51 -10.19 -8.82 18.32
CA ALA A 51 -11.04 -9.99 18.30
C ALA A 51 -10.27 -11.31 18.10
N LEU A 52 -8.97 -11.23 17.78
CA LEU A 52 -8.12 -12.39 17.54
C LEU A 52 -7.49 -12.88 18.84
N PRO A 53 -7.18 -14.19 18.96
CA PRO A 53 -6.33 -14.69 20.03
C PRO A 53 -4.98 -13.97 20.01
N LYS A 54 -4.46 -13.67 21.20
CA LYS A 54 -3.11 -13.10 21.32
C LYS A 54 -2.05 -14.17 21.02
N ASP A 55 -0.98 -13.76 20.36
CA ASP A 55 0.18 -14.64 20.11
C ASP A 55 1.05 -14.83 21.36
N THR A 56 1.00 -13.86 22.30
CA THR A 56 1.67 -13.92 23.61
C THR A 56 0.68 -13.51 24.71
N LYS A 57 1.15 -13.44 25.95
CA LYS A 57 0.31 -12.97 27.08
C LYS A 57 -0.32 -11.59 26.82
N PHE A 58 0.36 -10.69 26.09
CA PHE A 58 -0.05 -9.30 25.96
C PHE A 58 -0.19 -8.83 24.51
N TYR A 59 0.43 -9.49 23.52
CA TYR A 59 0.65 -8.92 22.19
C TYR A 59 0.11 -9.79 21.06
N TRP A 60 -0.23 -9.11 19.96
CA TRP A 60 -0.48 -9.68 18.64
C TRP A 60 0.71 -9.35 17.76
N TYR A 61 1.17 -10.31 16.96
CA TYR A 61 2.28 -10.14 16.02
C TYR A 61 1.79 -10.18 14.57
N ASN A 62 2.64 -9.74 13.66
CA ASN A 62 2.36 -9.72 12.21
C ASN A 62 1.02 -9.01 11.87
N VAL A 63 0.67 -7.98 12.63
CA VAL A 63 -0.63 -7.29 12.51
C VAL A 63 -0.74 -6.58 11.17
N LEU A 64 0.30 -5.84 10.76
CA LEU A 64 0.29 -5.08 9.50
C LEU A 64 0.24 -6.02 8.29
N GLU A 65 1.00 -7.11 8.30
CA GLU A 65 1.00 -8.11 7.22
C GLU A 65 -0.36 -8.78 7.08
N ARG A 66 -1.00 -9.15 8.20
CA ARG A 66 -2.35 -9.75 8.20
C ARG A 66 -3.38 -8.78 7.63
N VAL A 67 -3.33 -7.51 8.03
CA VAL A 67 -4.21 -6.47 7.51
C VAL A 67 -3.98 -6.28 6.03
N LEU A 68 -2.73 -6.18 5.57
CA LEU A 68 -2.40 -5.97 4.17
C LEU A 68 -2.91 -7.11 3.28
N VAL A 69 -2.67 -8.36 3.67
CA VAL A 69 -3.15 -9.54 2.92
C VAL A 69 -4.68 -9.54 2.81
N ARG A 70 -5.38 -9.21 3.89
CA ARG A 70 -6.84 -9.10 3.90
C ARG A 70 -7.34 -7.97 3.00
N GLU A 71 -6.79 -6.76 3.14
CA GLU A 71 -7.18 -5.59 2.35
C GLU A 71 -6.96 -5.81 0.85
N VAL A 72 -5.82 -6.37 0.45
CA VAL A 72 -5.54 -6.72 -0.95
C VAL A 72 -6.57 -7.73 -1.48
N LYS A 73 -6.94 -8.73 -0.65
CA LYS A 73 -7.97 -9.71 -1.04
C LYS A 73 -9.34 -9.08 -1.18
N GLU A 74 -9.72 -8.20 -0.28
CA GLU A 74 -11.01 -7.50 -0.29
C GLU A 74 -11.10 -6.48 -1.44
N GLU A 75 -10.07 -5.65 -1.61
CA GLU A 75 -10.07 -4.55 -2.59
C GLU A 75 -9.82 -5.00 -4.03
N ALA A 76 -8.94 -5.99 -4.23
CA ALA A 76 -8.47 -6.41 -5.55
C ALA A 76 -8.73 -7.89 -5.89
N GLY A 77 -9.24 -8.70 -4.96
CA GLY A 77 -9.60 -10.11 -5.22
C GLY A 77 -8.43 -11.08 -5.35
N ILE A 78 -7.19 -10.61 -5.29
CA ILE A 78 -5.97 -11.42 -5.46
C ILE A 78 -5.35 -11.84 -4.14
N THR A 79 -4.44 -12.80 -4.19
CA THR A 79 -3.58 -13.21 -3.06
C THR A 79 -2.15 -12.75 -3.29
N ILE A 80 -1.45 -12.46 -2.19
CA ILE A 80 -0.06 -12.01 -2.18
C ILE A 80 0.76 -12.83 -1.20
N LYS A 81 2.07 -12.86 -1.43
CA LYS A 81 3.07 -13.49 -0.56
C LYS A 81 4.35 -12.66 -0.49
N ASN A 82 5.29 -13.09 0.35
CA ASN A 82 6.62 -12.46 0.49
C ASN A 82 6.51 -10.96 0.76
N VAL A 83 5.62 -10.56 1.69
CA VAL A 83 5.47 -9.15 2.08
C VAL A 83 6.75 -8.67 2.74
N GLU A 84 7.33 -7.60 2.21
CA GLU A 84 8.57 -7.01 2.69
C GLU A 84 8.45 -5.50 2.79
N TYR A 85 8.99 -4.90 3.86
CA TYR A 85 9.03 -3.46 4.05
C TYR A 85 9.88 -2.78 2.97
N LEU A 86 9.34 -1.77 2.31
CA LEU A 86 10.04 -0.92 1.36
C LEU A 86 10.44 0.40 1.99
N THR A 87 9.47 1.21 2.40
CA THR A 87 9.66 2.54 2.95
C THR A 87 8.48 2.95 3.83
N SER A 88 8.56 4.11 4.46
CA SER A 88 7.44 4.73 5.15
C SER A 88 7.38 6.22 4.86
N LEU A 89 6.18 6.77 4.92
CA LEU A 89 5.96 8.20 4.79
C LEU A 89 4.98 8.68 5.85
N ALA A 90 5.08 9.96 6.20
CA ALA A 90 4.15 10.61 7.10
C ALA A 90 3.47 11.79 6.39
N THR A 91 2.22 12.05 6.76
CA THR A 91 1.46 13.20 6.29
C THR A 91 0.57 13.74 7.39
N VAL A 92 0.22 15.02 7.28
CA VAL A 92 -0.85 15.62 8.06
C VAL A 92 -1.97 15.97 7.08
N HIS A 93 -3.14 15.40 7.32
CA HIS A 93 -4.31 15.64 6.48
C HIS A 93 -4.89 17.05 6.68
N LYS A 94 -5.78 17.48 5.79
CA LYS A 94 -6.42 18.81 5.86
C LYS A 94 -7.20 19.04 7.15
N ASP A 95 -7.67 17.96 7.78
CA ASP A 95 -8.36 18.00 9.09
C ASP A 95 -7.41 18.02 10.29
N GLY A 96 -6.09 18.08 10.04
CA GLY A 96 -5.06 18.10 11.07
C GLY A 96 -4.67 16.72 11.60
N SER A 97 -5.29 15.63 11.16
CA SER A 97 -4.95 14.28 11.62
C SER A 97 -3.61 13.81 11.03
N PRO A 98 -2.66 13.37 11.86
CA PRO A 98 -1.40 12.81 11.37
C PRO A 98 -1.59 11.34 10.95
N SER A 99 -0.89 10.93 9.90
CA SER A 99 -0.90 9.56 9.40
C SER A 99 0.50 9.09 9.06
N ILE A 100 0.76 7.81 9.31
CA ILE A 100 1.94 7.10 8.84
C ILE A 100 1.47 6.02 7.87
N VAL A 101 2.11 5.95 6.71
CA VAL A 101 1.90 4.88 5.73
C VAL A 101 3.15 4.01 5.70
N VAL A 102 2.97 2.72 5.91
CA VAL A 102 4.00 1.70 5.74
C VAL A 102 3.82 1.10 4.34
N SER A 103 4.75 1.40 3.44
CA SER A 103 4.75 0.85 2.09
C SER A 103 5.56 -0.43 2.04
N CYS A 104 4.95 -1.49 1.52
CA CYS A 104 5.54 -2.81 1.35
C CYS A 104 5.59 -3.20 -0.12
N ILE A 105 6.49 -4.11 -0.46
CA ILE A 105 6.45 -4.90 -1.68
C ILE A 105 5.87 -6.27 -1.37
N ALA A 106 5.22 -6.87 -2.35
CA ALA A 106 4.73 -8.25 -2.24
C ALA A 106 4.69 -8.90 -3.62
N ASP A 107 4.84 -10.22 -3.64
CA ASP A 107 4.66 -10.98 -4.86
C ASP A 107 3.18 -11.33 -5.05
N TYR A 108 2.69 -11.24 -6.29
CA TYR A 108 1.42 -11.80 -6.69
C TYR A 108 1.45 -13.33 -6.52
N ASP A 109 0.44 -13.90 -5.85
CA ASP A 109 0.37 -15.33 -5.56
C ASP A 109 -0.82 -16.03 -6.24
N GLY A 110 -1.77 -15.27 -6.79
CA GLY A 110 -2.89 -15.85 -7.52
C GLY A 110 -4.18 -15.02 -7.47
N GLY A 111 -5.17 -15.51 -8.23
CA GLY A 111 -6.49 -14.88 -8.36
C GLY A 111 -6.58 -13.91 -9.53
N GLY A 112 -7.79 -13.75 -10.07
CA GLY A 112 -8.10 -12.67 -11.01
C GLY A 112 -8.36 -11.37 -10.27
N VAL A 113 -7.98 -10.25 -10.86
CA VAL A 113 -8.30 -8.94 -10.26
C VAL A 113 -9.80 -8.70 -10.34
N VAL A 114 -10.44 -8.60 -9.20
CA VAL A 114 -11.86 -8.26 -9.03
C VAL A 114 -11.92 -7.11 -8.02
N LEU A 115 -12.20 -5.91 -8.53
CA LEU A 115 -12.20 -4.70 -7.71
C LEU A 115 -13.45 -4.59 -6.85
N GLN A 116 -13.27 -4.16 -5.61
CA GLN A 116 -14.35 -3.64 -4.78
C GLN A 116 -14.68 -2.21 -5.29
N LYS A 117 -15.82 -2.06 -5.95
CA LYS A 117 -16.19 -0.82 -6.68
C LYS A 117 -16.25 0.43 -5.80
N GLU A 118 -16.54 0.27 -4.52
CA GLU A 118 -16.55 1.35 -3.54
C GLU A 118 -15.14 1.90 -3.28
N GLU A 119 -14.12 1.07 -3.48
CA GLU A 119 -12.71 1.42 -3.27
C GLU A 119 -12.02 1.85 -4.57
N ALA A 120 -12.18 1.07 -5.65
CA ALA A 120 -11.53 1.32 -6.92
C ALA A 120 -12.43 0.93 -8.12
N ASP A 121 -12.31 1.66 -9.22
CA ASP A 121 -13.13 1.46 -10.42
C ASP A 121 -12.34 1.01 -11.67
N ASP A 122 -11.00 1.01 -11.61
CA ASP A 122 -10.13 0.51 -12.69
C ASP A 122 -8.81 -0.01 -12.13
N TYR A 123 -8.10 -0.85 -12.88
CA TYR A 123 -6.76 -1.33 -12.52
C TYR A 123 -5.89 -1.54 -13.76
N LYS A 124 -4.58 -1.48 -13.56
CA LYS A 124 -3.57 -1.80 -14.57
C LYS A 124 -2.38 -2.52 -13.93
N TRP A 125 -1.73 -3.34 -14.74
CA TRP A 125 -0.39 -3.85 -14.48
C TRP A 125 0.58 -3.05 -15.32
N VAL A 126 1.46 -2.29 -14.68
CA VAL A 126 2.34 -1.32 -15.35
C VAL A 126 3.80 -1.55 -14.98
N THR A 127 4.70 -1.30 -15.92
CA THR A 127 6.11 -1.08 -15.62
C THR A 127 6.30 0.33 -15.04
N THR A 128 7.48 0.62 -14.50
CA THR A 128 7.82 1.98 -14.05
C THR A 128 7.71 3.00 -15.17
N GLU A 129 8.08 2.65 -16.40
CA GLU A 129 7.95 3.57 -17.54
C GLU A 129 6.49 3.84 -17.89
N GLU A 130 5.67 2.78 -18.01
CA GLU A 130 4.23 2.90 -18.29
C GLU A 130 3.50 3.69 -17.18
N ALA A 131 3.97 3.61 -15.93
CA ALA A 131 3.37 4.31 -14.79
C ALA A 131 3.40 5.84 -14.90
N LYS A 132 4.31 6.41 -15.71
CA LYS A 132 4.38 7.87 -15.97
C LYS A 132 3.13 8.43 -16.64
N GLU A 133 2.36 7.60 -17.34
CA GLU A 133 1.14 8.00 -18.04
C GLU A 133 -0.09 8.10 -17.12
N TYR A 134 0.05 7.69 -15.85
CA TYR A 134 -1.05 7.67 -14.90
C TYR A 134 -0.89 8.75 -13.83
N PRO A 135 -1.97 9.45 -13.44
CA PRO A 135 -1.94 10.40 -12.33
C PRO A 135 -1.87 9.66 -11.00
N LEU A 136 -0.69 9.13 -10.67
CA LEU A 136 -0.42 8.46 -9.41
C LEU A 136 -0.45 9.44 -8.24
N ILE A 137 -0.88 8.96 -7.08
CA ILE A 137 -0.67 9.69 -5.82
C ILE A 137 0.84 9.95 -5.66
N ASP A 138 1.17 11.19 -5.26
CA ASP A 138 2.56 11.66 -5.17
C ASP A 138 3.42 10.74 -4.30
N GLY A 139 4.61 10.40 -4.80
CA GLY A 139 5.57 9.53 -4.15
C GLY A 139 5.54 8.06 -4.61
N ILE A 140 4.40 7.55 -5.12
CA ILE A 140 4.29 6.13 -5.54
C ILE A 140 5.19 5.83 -6.75
N PHE A 141 5.30 6.76 -7.70
CA PHE A 141 6.20 6.59 -8.85
C PHE A 141 7.65 6.37 -8.39
N GLU A 142 8.09 7.16 -7.42
CA GLU A 142 9.43 7.05 -6.85
C GLU A 142 9.64 5.72 -6.09
N GLU A 143 8.60 5.15 -5.50
CA GLU A 143 8.67 3.82 -4.91
C GLU A 143 8.91 2.73 -5.96
N PHE A 144 8.31 2.84 -7.16
CA PHE A 144 8.61 1.94 -8.28
C PHE A 144 10.07 2.07 -8.74
N VAL A 145 10.57 3.30 -8.87
CA VAL A 145 11.99 3.56 -9.18
C VAL A 145 12.90 2.96 -8.11
N GLN A 146 12.56 3.10 -6.83
CA GLN A 146 13.29 2.52 -5.70
C GLN A 146 13.36 0.99 -5.81
N ILE A 147 12.26 0.32 -6.18
CA ILE A 147 12.21 -1.13 -6.35
C ILE A 147 13.08 -1.57 -7.54
N ASP A 148 12.98 -0.88 -8.68
CA ASP A 148 13.78 -1.21 -9.87
C ASP A 148 15.27 -1.06 -9.59
N GLU A 149 15.68 -0.01 -8.87
CA GLU A 149 17.06 0.19 -8.43
C GLU A 149 17.52 -0.93 -7.47
N TRP A 150 16.68 -1.29 -6.50
CA TRP A 150 16.97 -2.38 -5.57
C TRP A 150 17.18 -3.72 -6.31
N LYS A 151 16.26 -4.06 -7.22
CA LYS A 151 16.39 -5.27 -8.05
C LYS A 151 17.69 -5.28 -8.88
N LYS A 152 18.06 -4.13 -9.44
CA LYS A 152 19.25 -3.98 -10.27
C LYS A 152 20.55 -4.07 -9.47
N THR A 153 20.60 -3.48 -8.29
CA THR A 153 21.83 -3.33 -7.50
C THR A 153 21.97 -4.37 -6.38
N GLY A 154 20.88 -5.05 -6.00
CA GLY A 154 20.82 -5.93 -4.83
C GLY A 154 20.78 -5.19 -3.49
N THR A 155 20.84 -3.86 -3.47
CA THR A 155 20.81 -3.03 -2.27
C THR A 155 19.60 -2.12 -2.29
N LYS A 156 18.76 -2.17 -1.24
CA LYS A 156 17.59 -1.32 -1.10
C LYS A 156 18.00 0.13 -0.83
N PRO A 157 17.75 1.06 -1.77
CA PRO A 157 18.04 2.47 -1.54
C PRO A 157 17.00 3.10 -0.60
N LEU A 158 17.34 4.24 -0.03
CA LEU A 158 16.35 5.11 0.59
C LEU A 158 15.48 5.77 -0.49
N TRP A 159 14.22 6.05 -0.12
CA TRP A 159 13.34 6.81 -0.99
C TRP A 159 13.94 8.19 -1.33
N ARG A 160 13.88 8.58 -2.57
CA ARG A 160 14.28 9.91 -3.05
C ARG A 160 13.41 10.34 -4.22
N ARG A 161 13.23 11.64 -4.38
CA ARG A 161 12.52 12.19 -5.54
C ARG A 161 13.25 11.77 -6.83
N ALA A 162 12.52 11.19 -7.78
CA ALA A 162 13.06 10.87 -9.08
C ALA A 162 13.24 12.15 -9.91
N ALA A 163 14.30 12.19 -10.72
CA ALA A 163 14.40 13.19 -11.79
C ALA A 163 13.30 12.88 -12.83
N ARG A 164 12.45 13.85 -13.08
CA ARG A 164 11.39 13.77 -14.11
C ARG A 164 11.86 14.33 -15.42
#